data_c7f6bf1588bf9aacea290d4dd9e6049f
#
_entry.id   c7f6bf1588bf9aacea290d4dd9e6049f
#
_cell.length_a   1.000
_cell.length_b   1.000
_cell.length_c   1.000
_cell.angle_alpha   90.00
_cell.angle_beta   90.00
_cell.angle_gamma   90.00
#
_symmetry.space_group_name_H-M   'P 1'
#
loop_
_entity.id
_entity.type
_entity.pdbx_description
1 polymer ?
#
loop_
_entity_poly.entity_id
_entity_poly.type
_entity_poly.pdbx_seq_one_letter_code
_entity_poly.pdbx_strand_id
1 'polypeptide(L)'
;MKRTRARARAPALSLLAVAALMLATSADALAQAGFPFDLELLLDARPLPGSKRVPILEIGADGRAQIDLWCRSGAGRVAVTGVTIKFTLGPMREEACTPERAQRDEEMAAMLSEVSRWRREGDVVVFVGPTELRFRLSSH
;
A
#
# COMPACT_ATOMS: atom_id res chain seq x y z
N MET A 1 -13.30 -0.82 77.71
CA MET A 1 -13.85 -1.01 76.35
C MET A 1 -13.21 -0.02 75.38
N LYS A 2 -12.21 -0.43 74.62
CA LYS A 2 -11.57 0.42 73.57
C LYS A 2 -11.91 -0.17 72.20
N ARG A 3 -12.72 0.56 71.40
CA ARG A 3 -13.05 0.19 70.04
C ARG A 3 -11.97 0.76 69.11
N THR A 4 -11.17 -0.13 68.54
CA THR A 4 -10.20 0.23 67.48
C THR A 4 -10.95 0.26 66.13
N ARG A 5 -10.99 1.42 65.50
CA ARG A 5 -11.49 1.60 64.14
C ARG A 5 -10.36 1.25 63.17
N ALA A 6 -10.53 0.18 62.42
CA ALA A 6 -9.71 -0.14 61.29
C ALA A 6 -10.10 0.76 60.09
N ARG A 7 -9.16 1.57 59.61
CA ARG A 7 -9.30 2.32 58.35
C ARG A 7 -8.88 1.43 57.21
N ALA A 8 -9.83 1.07 56.40
CA ALA A 8 -9.58 0.45 55.12
C ALA A 8 -8.97 1.47 54.15
N ARG A 9 -7.77 1.24 53.68
CA ARG A 9 -7.12 1.96 52.59
C ARG A 9 -7.54 1.26 51.30
N ALA A 10 -8.26 1.94 50.42
CA ALA A 10 -8.53 1.49 49.09
C ALA A 10 -7.27 1.63 48.22
N PRO A 11 -6.93 0.67 47.34
CA PRO A 11 -5.82 0.84 46.42
C PRO A 11 -6.28 1.60 45.18
N ALA A 12 -5.76 2.81 45.03
CA ALA A 12 -5.87 3.62 43.82
C ALA A 12 -4.76 3.20 42.84
N LEU A 13 -4.92 2.08 42.16
CA LEU A 13 -3.95 1.59 41.17
C LEU A 13 -4.64 0.77 40.08
N SER A 14 -5.53 1.36 39.30
CA SER A 14 -6.12 0.65 38.15
C SER A 14 -6.57 1.54 36.99
N LEU A 15 -6.18 2.80 36.93
CA LEU A 15 -6.61 3.70 35.83
C LEU A 15 -5.52 4.06 34.81
N LEU A 16 -4.29 3.59 34.97
CA LEU A 16 -3.17 3.90 34.04
C LEU A 16 -2.92 2.84 32.95
N ALA A 17 -3.52 1.66 33.05
CA ALA A 17 -3.28 0.58 32.09
C ALA A 17 -4.17 0.63 30.85
N VAL A 18 -5.30 1.35 30.89
CA VAL A 18 -6.27 1.40 29.74
C VAL A 18 -5.88 2.46 28.72
N ALA A 19 -5.14 3.50 29.08
CA ALA A 19 -4.76 4.57 28.16
C ALA A 19 -3.65 4.17 27.17
N ALA A 20 -2.82 3.18 27.48
CA ALA A 20 -1.72 2.77 26.61
C ALA A 20 -2.16 1.88 25.44
N LEU A 21 -3.31 1.21 25.54
CA LEU A 21 -3.79 0.30 24.49
C LEU A 21 -4.51 1.02 23.34
N MET A 22 -4.96 2.26 23.56
CA MET A 22 -5.69 3.04 22.55
C MET A 22 -4.78 3.83 21.58
N LEU A 23 -3.50 3.98 21.89
CA LEU A 23 -2.57 4.75 21.05
C LEU A 23 -1.95 3.94 19.91
N ALA A 24 -1.96 2.60 19.99
CA ALA A 24 -1.37 1.75 18.95
C ALA A 24 -2.23 1.64 17.68
N THR A 25 -3.54 1.85 17.77
CA THR A 25 -4.46 1.77 16.62
C THR A 25 -4.47 3.02 15.74
N SER A 26 -3.96 4.15 16.25
CA SER A 26 -4.03 5.43 15.54
C SER A 26 -2.94 5.58 14.47
N ALA A 27 -1.77 4.98 14.66
CA ALA A 27 -0.66 5.11 13.73
C ALA A 27 -0.89 4.35 12.42
N ASP A 28 -1.47 3.14 12.50
CA ASP A 28 -1.78 2.33 11.32
C ASP A 28 -2.90 2.95 10.48
N ALA A 29 -3.91 3.52 11.12
CA ALA A 29 -5.00 4.21 10.42
C ALA A 29 -4.50 5.48 9.71
N LEU A 30 -3.57 6.23 10.30
CA LEU A 30 -2.98 7.42 9.69
C LEU A 30 -2.05 7.05 8.53
N ALA A 31 -1.30 5.96 8.63
CA ALA A 31 -0.46 5.47 7.54
C ALA A 31 -1.32 5.00 6.35
N GLN A 32 -2.40 4.27 6.60
CA GLN A 32 -3.34 3.84 5.56
C GLN A 32 -4.09 5.02 4.92
N ALA A 33 -4.46 6.03 5.71
CA ALA A 33 -5.09 7.26 5.21
C ALA A 33 -4.16 8.09 4.30
N GLY A 34 -2.85 7.86 4.37
CA GLY A 34 -1.87 8.50 3.50
C GLY A 34 -1.68 7.79 2.15
N PHE A 35 -2.25 6.57 1.97
CA PHE A 35 -2.20 5.90 0.68
C PHE A 35 -3.14 6.59 -0.32
N PRO A 36 -2.68 6.91 -1.53
CA PRO A 36 -3.47 7.64 -2.52
C PRO A 36 -4.41 6.69 -3.27
N PHE A 37 -5.49 6.26 -2.61
CA PHE A 37 -6.54 5.49 -3.25
C PHE A 37 -7.28 6.30 -4.31
N ASP A 38 -7.81 5.61 -5.31
CA ASP A 38 -8.63 6.17 -6.39
C ASP A 38 -7.89 7.25 -7.22
N LEU A 39 -6.56 7.22 -7.16
CA LEU A 39 -5.72 8.08 -7.97
C LEU A 39 -4.85 7.24 -8.92
N GLU A 40 -4.60 7.80 -10.09
CA GLU A 40 -3.75 7.19 -11.09
C GLU A 40 -2.27 7.36 -10.70
N LEU A 41 -1.55 6.25 -10.71
CA LEU A 41 -0.14 6.14 -10.40
C LEU A 41 0.63 5.74 -11.67
N LEU A 42 1.53 6.60 -12.14
CA LEU A 42 2.34 6.34 -13.32
C LEU A 42 3.74 5.90 -12.91
N LEU A 43 4.24 4.83 -13.50
CA LEU A 43 5.62 4.42 -13.27
C LEU A 43 6.59 5.58 -13.53
N ASP A 44 7.40 5.90 -12.54
CA ASP A 44 8.43 6.94 -12.63
C ASP A 44 9.67 6.42 -13.35
N ALA A 45 9.51 6.16 -14.64
CA ALA A 45 10.55 5.68 -15.53
C ALA A 45 10.43 6.33 -16.90
N ARG A 46 11.51 6.26 -17.66
CA ARG A 46 11.47 6.66 -19.07
C ARG A 46 10.65 5.66 -19.88
N PRO A 47 9.83 6.12 -20.82
CA PRO A 47 9.15 5.22 -21.75
C PRO A 47 10.15 4.32 -22.48
N LEU A 48 9.74 3.09 -22.75
CA LEU A 48 10.54 2.18 -23.58
C LEU A 48 10.65 2.71 -25.01
N PRO A 49 11.73 2.41 -25.74
CA PRO A 49 11.88 2.78 -27.13
C PRO A 49 10.66 2.38 -27.97
N GLY A 50 10.11 3.32 -28.73
CA GLY A 50 8.90 3.09 -29.53
C GLY A 50 7.60 2.99 -28.75
N SER A 51 7.59 3.20 -27.44
CA SER A 51 6.39 3.31 -26.61
C SER A 51 6.23 4.73 -26.08
N LYS A 52 5.00 5.25 -26.14
CA LYS A 52 4.63 6.50 -25.44
C LYS A 52 4.03 6.21 -24.06
N ARG A 53 3.81 4.94 -23.72
CA ARG A 53 3.18 4.50 -22.48
C ARG A 53 4.22 4.10 -21.44
N VAL A 54 3.89 4.36 -20.21
CA VAL A 54 4.50 3.77 -19.00
C VAL A 54 3.41 2.99 -18.27
N PRO A 55 3.75 2.00 -17.45
CA PRO A 55 2.79 1.33 -16.57
C PRO A 55 1.99 2.30 -15.72
N ILE A 56 0.71 2.01 -15.58
CA ILE A 56 -0.26 2.77 -14.79
C ILE A 56 -0.95 1.82 -13.83
N LEU A 57 -1.11 2.26 -12.60
CA LEU A 57 -1.87 1.58 -11.56
C LEU A 57 -2.93 2.51 -11.02
N GLU A 58 -4.14 2.00 -10.81
CA GLU A 58 -5.18 2.65 -10.04
C GLU A 58 -5.67 1.67 -8.98
N ILE A 59 -5.58 2.06 -7.72
CA ILE A 59 -5.93 1.21 -6.59
C ILE A 59 -7.08 1.86 -5.86
N GLY A 60 -8.24 1.22 -5.90
CA GLY A 60 -9.44 1.69 -5.23
C GLY A 60 -9.41 1.46 -3.72
N ALA A 61 -10.12 2.29 -2.98
CA ALA A 61 -10.29 2.13 -1.53
C ALA A 61 -10.97 0.80 -1.17
N ASP A 62 -11.68 0.17 -2.11
CA ASP A 62 -12.28 -1.17 -1.97
C ASP A 62 -11.28 -2.33 -2.20
N GLY A 63 -10.02 -2.01 -2.45
CA GLY A 63 -8.96 -2.97 -2.74
C GLY A 63 -8.96 -3.54 -4.16
N ARG A 64 -9.80 -3.05 -5.05
CA ARG A 64 -9.70 -3.39 -6.48
C ARG A 64 -8.58 -2.58 -7.11
N ALA A 65 -7.87 -3.20 -8.02
CA ALA A 65 -6.83 -2.53 -8.76
C ALA A 65 -7.02 -2.72 -10.27
N GLN A 66 -6.82 -1.63 -11.01
CA GLN A 66 -6.61 -1.66 -12.45
C GLN A 66 -5.11 -1.55 -12.70
N ILE A 67 -4.60 -2.41 -13.57
CA ILE A 67 -3.17 -2.53 -13.86
C ILE A 67 -3.00 -2.49 -15.38
N ASP A 68 -2.40 -1.42 -15.86
CA ASP A 68 -2.09 -1.25 -17.27
C ASP A 68 -0.57 -1.20 -17.43
N LEU A 69 -0.02 -2.23 -18.02
CA LEU A 69 1.40 -2.34 -18.33
C LEU A 69 1.69 -1.82 -19.75
N TRP A 70 2.84 -2.14 -20.31
CA TRP A 70 3.18 -1.68 -21.67
C TRP A 70 2.31 -2.32 -22.75
N CYS A 71 1.90 -3.57 -22.55
CA CYS A 71 1.09 -4.33 -23.50
C CYS A 71 -0.08 -5.05 -22.85
N ARG A 72 0.05 -5.45 -21.59
CA ARG A 72 -0.95 -6.20 -20.86
C ARG A 72 -1.76 -5.27 -19.97
N SER A 73 -3.04 -5.54 -19.86
CA SER A 73 -3.91 -4.85 -18.92
C SER A 73 -4.82 -5.85 -18.21
N GLY A 74 -5.16 -5.57 -17.00
CA GLY A 74 -6.05 -6.42 -16.21
C GLY A 74 -6.39 -5.82 -14.87
N ALA A 75 -7.16 -6.59 -14.13
CA ALA A 75 -7.57 -6.25 -12.78
C ALA A 75 -6.83 -7.12 -11.76
N GLY A 76 -6.73 -6.63 -10.56
CA GLY A 76 -6.19 -7.35 -9.43
C GLY A 76 -6.83 -6.93 -8.13
N ARG A 77 -6.26 -7.41 -7.05
CA ARG A 77 -6.60 -7.03 -5.68
C ARG A 77 -5.36 -6.49 -4.99
N VAL A 78 -5.55 -5.45 -4.21
CA VAL A 78 -4.49 -4.87 -3.39
C VAL A 78 -5.01 -4.71 -1.97
N ALA A 79 -4.30 -5.29 -1.02
CA ALA A 79 -4.57 -5.11 0.40
C ALA A 79 -3.55 -4.14 0.98
N VAL A 80 -4.02 -3.04 1.57
CA VAL A 80 -3.20 -2.04 2.25
C VAL A 80 -3.55 -2.05 3.74
N THR A 81 -2.55 -2.29 4.59
CA THR A 81 -2.70 -2.26 6.05
C THR A 81 -1.50 -1.53 6.65
N GLY A 82 -1.70 -0.30 7.11
CA GLY A 82 -0.61 0.55 7.54
C GLY A 82 0.41 0.76 6.41
N VAL A 83 1.66 0.42 6.65
CA VAL A 83 2.73 0.48 5.65
C VAL A 83 2.90 -0.82 4.86
N THR A 84 2.10 -1.84 5.16
CA THR A 84 2.11 -3.11 4.45
C THR A 84 1.18 -3.04 3.25
N ILE A 85 1.60 -3.59 2.13
CA ILE A 85 0.80 -3.71 0.92
C ILE A 85 1.05 -5.05 0.26
N LYS A 86 0.00 -5.63 -0.29
CA LYS A 86 0.11 -6.89 -1.03
C LYS A 86 -0.71 -6.82 -2.31
N PHE A 87 -0.08 -7.11 -3.42
CA PHE A 87 -0.71 -7.25 -4.73
C PHE A 87 -1.07 -8.72 -4.99
N THR A 88 -2.26 -8.93 -5.53
CA THR A 88 -2.71 -10.21 -6.08
C THR A 88 -3.22 -9.93 -7.48
N LEU A 89 -2.40 -10.23 -8.48
CA LEU A 89 -2.73 -9.96 -9.88
C LEU A 89 -3.73 -11.00 -10.38
N GLY A 90 -4.76 -10.53 -11.08
CA GLY A 90 -5.70 -11.37 -11.79
C GLY A 90 -5.23 -11.68 -13.22
N PRO A 91 -6.07 -12.34 -14.02
CA PRO A 91 -5.79 -12.56 -15.43
C PRO A 91 -5.57 -11.24 -16.16
N MET A 92 -4.54 -11.19 -17.00
CA MET A 92 -4.25 -10.04 -17.85
C MET A 92 -4.55 -10.34 -19.29
N ARG A 93 -5.16 -9.38 -19.98
CA ARG A 93 -5.32 -9.41 -21.44
C ARG A 93 -4.04 -8.95 -22.09
N GLU A 94 -3.61 -9.68 -23.08
CA GLU A 94 -2.46 -9.36 -23.89
C GLU A 94 -2.92 -8.68 -25.17
N GLU A 95 -2.38 -7.52 -25.46
CA GLU A 95 -2.51 -6.87 -26.75
C GLU A 95 -1.29 -7.15 -27.62
N ALA A 96 -1.39 -6.94 -28.93
CA ALA A 96 -0.27 -7.10 -29.83
C ALA A 96 0.92 -6.24 -29.39
N CYS A 97 2.08 -6.86 -29.21
CA CYS A 97 3.19 -6.28 -28.51
C CYS A 97 4.52 -6.83 -29.04
N THR A 98 5.58 -6.05 -28.95
CA THR A 98 6.91 -6.56 -29.23
C THR A 98 7.36 -7.53 -28.12
N PRO A 99 8.21 -8.53 -28.45
CA PRO A 99 8.73 -9.45 -27.43
C PRO A 99 9.39 -8.76 -26.24
N GLU A 100 10.11 -7.67 -26.48
CA GLU A 100 10.75 -6.89 -25.42
C GLU A 100 9.76 -6.29 -24.43
N ARG A 101 8.66 -5.73 -24.91
CA ARG A 101 7.60 -5.17 -24.04
C ARG A 101 6.87 -6.28 -23.30
N ALA A 102 6.59 -7.40 -23.95
CA ALA A 102 5.98 -8.56 -23.31
C ALA A 102 6.84 -9.07 -22.16
N GLN A 103 8.15 -9.15 -22.34
CA GLN A 103 9.08 -9.52 -21.28
C GLN A 103 9.08 -8.50 -20.13
N ARG A 104 9.07 -7.20 -20.44
CA ARG A 104 8.98 -6.15 -19.41
C ARG A 104 7.68 -6.20 -18.61
N ASP A 105 6.59 -6.58 -19.25
CA ASP A 105 5.32 -6.79 -18.56
C ASP A 105 5.38 -7.97 -17.58
N GLU A 106 6.03 -9.06 -17.96
CA GLU A 106 6.24 -10.21 -17.07
C GLU A 106 7.12 -9.85 -15.88
N GLU A 107 8.22 -9.15 -16.12
CA GLU A 107 9.10 -8.65 -15.06
C GLU A 107 8.37 -7.72 -14.10
N MET A 108 7.58 -6.76 -14.62
CA MET A 108 6.81 -5.83 -13.80
C MET A 108 5.74 -6.56 -12.98
N ALA A 109 5.02 -7.48 -13.57
CA ALA A 109 4.02 -8.29 -12.87
C ALA A 109 4.65 -9.12 -11.74
N ALA A 110 5.81 -9.69 -11.96
CA ALA A 110 6.56 -10.41 -10.94
C ALA A 110 6.99 -9.47 -9.81
N MET A 111 7.58 -8.32 -10.12
CA MET A 111 8.00 -7.33 -9.13
C MET A 111 6.82 -6.82 -8.29
N LEU A 112 5.67 -6.52 -8.91
CA LEU A 112 4.46 -6.10 -8.18
C LEU A 112 3.99 -7.19 -7.20
N SER A 113 4.06 -8.46 -7.60
CA SER A 113 3.65 -9.59 -6.76
C SER A 113 4.55 -9.80 -5.53
N GLU A 114 5.80 -9.33 -5.60
CA GLU A 114 6.79 -9.42 -4.52
C GLU A 114 6.81 -8.20 -3.60
N VAL A 115 6.04 -7.16 -3.91
CA VAL A 115 5.92 -5.97 -3.05
C VAL A 115 5.27 -6.36 -1.73
N SER A 116 5.86 -5.89 -0.64
CA SER A 116 5.38 -6.16 0.72
C SER A 116 5.12 -4.89 1.55
N ARG A 117 5.72 -3.78 1.17
CA ARG A 117 5.59 -2.50 1.89
C ARG A 117 5.46 -1.34 0.89
N TRP A 118 5.00 -0.22 1.41
CA TRP A 118 4.96 1.02 0.66
C TRP A 118 5.35 2.21 1.55
N ARG A 119 5.79 3.28 0.91
CA ARG A 119 5.99 4.59 1.54
C ARG A 119 5.67 5.69 0.53
N ARG A 120 5.43 6.87 1.04
CA ARG A 120 5.17 8.05 0.22
C ARG A 120 6.33 9.03 0.34
N GLU A 121 6.75 9.56 -0.79
CA GLU A 121 7.77 10.60 -0.92
C GLU A 121 7.19 11.74 -1.75
N GLY A 122 6.47 12.68 -1.10
CA GLY A 122 5.76 13.74 -1.81
C GLY A 122 4.63 13.21 -2.68
N ASP A 123 4.75 13.39 -3.98
CA ASP A 123 3.85 12.88 -5.03
C ASP A 123 4.26 11.51 -5.58
N VAL A 124 5.33 10.91 -5.03
CA VAL A 124 5.79 9.59 -5.40
C VAL A 124 5.37 8.56 -4.35
N VAL A 125 4.81 7.47 -4.82
CA VAL A 125 4.58 6.25 -4.03
C VAL A 125 5.70 5.26 -4.37
N VAL A 126 6.39 4.80 -3.35
CA VAL A 126 7.45 3.79 -3.49
C VAL A 126 6.93 2.47 -2.98
N PHE A 127 6.83 1.48 -3.84
CA PHE A 127 6.54 0.10 -3.48
C PHE A 127 7.85 -0.64 -3.23
N VAL A 128 7.96 -1.26 -2.06
CA VAL A 128 9.17 -1.88 -1.55
C VAL A 128 9.02 -3.39 -1.59
N GLY A 129 9.87 -4.02 -2.37
CA GLY A 129 10.07 -5.45 -2.50
C GLY A 129 11.57 -5.72 -2.66
N PRO A 130 11.97 -6.84 -3.26
CA PRO A 130 13.36 -7.09 -3.65
C PRO A 130 13.90 -5.99 -4.59
N THR A 131 13.03 -5.43 -5.40
CA THR A 131 13.27 -4.23 -6.22
C THR A 131 12.26 -3.16 -5.81
N GLU A 132 12.73 -1.92 -5.63
CA GLU A 132 11.84 -0.79 -5.41
C GLU A 132 11.22 -0.32 -6.71
N LEU A 133 9.90 -0.10 -6.67
CA LEU A 133 9.14 0.47 -7.78
C LEU A 133 8.62 1.85 -7.38
N ARG A 134 8.91 2.84 -8.20
CA ARG A 134 8.52 4.24 -7.96
C ARG A 134 7.41 4.63 -8.92
N PHE A 135 6.31 5.11 -8.37
CA PHE A 135 5.17 5.59 -9.15
C PHE A 135 4.84 7.02 -8.75
N ARG A 136 4.62 7.89 -9.72
CA ARG A 136 4.16 9.26 -9.48
C ARG A 136 2.65 9.35 -9.54
N LEU A 137 2.07 10.19 -8.70
CA LEU A 137 0.69 10.61 -8.85
C LEU A 137 0.53 11.36 -10.18
N SER A 138 -0.51 11.00 -10.93
CA SER A 138 -0.89 11.78 -12.10
C SER A 138 -1.35 13.17 -11.65
N SER A 139 -0.74 14.20 -12.19
CA SER A 139 -1.21 15.58 -12.02
C SER A 139 -2.27 15.84 -13.10
N HIS A 140 -3.51 16.01 -12.68
CA HIS A 140 -4.59 16.51 -13.52
C HIS A 140 -4.62 18.02 -13.53
#